data_769705e3c56791de7fad5034d9bdbb07
#
_entry.id   769705e3c56791de7fad5034d9bdbb07
#
_cell.length_a   1.000
_cell.length_b   1.000
_cell.length_c   1.000
_cell.angle_alpha   90.00
_cell.angle_beta   90.00
_cell.angle_gamma   90.00
#
_symmetry.space_group_name_H-M   'P 1'
#
loop_
_entity.id
_entity.type
_entity.pdbx_description
1 polymer ?
#
loop_
_entity_poly.entity_id
_entity_poly.type
_entity_poly.pdbx_seq_one_letter_code
_entity_poly.pdbx_strand_id
1 'polypeptide(L)'
;MENVTFHDYKPVTLSFRDAVIDGLSRGQKSIPPKFFYDERGSRLFDVICEQPEYYPPSVERRMLSQLAGEIAALTGTGRILIEPGAGSAAKVRLLLDALRPAAFVPMDISFDYLKSVAMDLAREYPWLPTHAVC
;
A
#
# COMPACT_ATOMS: atom_id res chain seq x y z
N MET A 1 5.53 -12.49 -15.60
CA MET A 1 6.64 -11.77 -15.00
C MET A 1 7.14 -12.63 -13.86
N GLU A 2 8.42 -13.02 -13.91
CA GLU A 2 8.98 -14.01 -12.98
C GLU A 2 9.22 -13.49 -11.55
N ASN A 3 9.18 -12.17 -11.35
CA ASN A 3 9.52 -11.56 -10.07
C ASN A 3 8.33 -11.12 -9.20
N VAL A 4 7.08 -11.47 -9.57
CA VAL A 4 5.89 -11.16 -8.75
C VAL A 4 5.14 -12.43 -8.40
N THR A 5 4.82 -12.57 -7.11
CA THR A 5 3.94 -13.61 -6.56
C THR A 5 2.76 -12.96 -5.86
N PHE A 6 1.56 -13.47 -6.08
CA PHE A 6 0.34 -12.98 -5.44
C PHE A 6 -0.15 -13.97 -4.38
N HIS A 7 -0.46 -13.45 -3.20
CA HIS A 7 -1.02 -14.19 -2.07
C HIS A 7 -2.35 -13.57 -1.68
N ASP A 8 -3.44 -14.18 -2.12
CA ASP A 8 -4.80 -13.76 -1.77
C ASP A 8 -5.36 -14.74 -0.71
N TYR A 9 -5.33 -14.30 0.54
CA TYR A 9 -5.83 -15.09 1.66
C TYR A 9 -7.35 -15.01 1.84
N LYS A 10 -8.04 -14.17 1.05
CA LYS A 10 -9.50 -13.99 1.10
C LYS A 10 -10.01 -13.89 2.54
N PRO A 11 -9.55 -12.93 3.32
CA PRO A 11 -9.96 -12.84 4.72
C PRO A 11 -11.48 -12.77 4.82
N VAL A 12 -12.06 -13.61 5.67
CA VAL A 12 -13.51 -13.60 5.92
C VAL A 12 -13.84 -12.28 6.60
N THR A 13 -14.46 -11.38 5.86
CA THR A 13 -14.91 -10.10 6.39
C THR A 13 -16.43 -10.02 6.32
N LEU A 14 -17.04 -9.28 7.26
CA LEU A 14 -18.45 -8.91 7.16
C LEU A 14 -18.72 -8.31 5.77
N SER A 15 -19.80 -8.76 5.13
CA SER A 15 -20.22 -8.16 3.87
C SER A 15 -20.52 -6.66 4.07
N PHE A 16 -20.36 -5.87 3.02
CA PHE A 16 -20.70 -4.43 3.09
C PHE A 16 -22.16 -4.23 3.54
N ARG A 17 -23.08 -5.03 3.00
CA ARG A 17 -24.49 -4.97 3.37
C ARG A 17 -24.70 -5.17 4.87
N ASP A 18 -24.09 -6.22 5.44
CA ASP A 18 -24.28 -6.55 6.85
C ASP A 18 -23.63 -5.50 7.76
N ALA A 19 -22.46 -4.99 7.38
CA ALA A 19 -21.79 -3.90 8.09
C ALA A 19 -22.61 -2.59 8.06
N VAL A 20 -23.27 -2.27 6.94
CA VAL A 20 -24.17 -1.10 6.84
C VAL A 20 -25.40 -1.29 7.72
N ILE A 21 -26.06 -2.44 7.65
CA ILE A 21 -27.25 -2.73 8.48
C ILE A 21 -26.89 -2.62 9.97
N ASP A 22 -25.81 -3.29 10.38
CA ASP A 22 -25.38 -3.25 11.78
C ASP A 22 -25.00 -1.83 12.21
N GLY A 23 -24.11 -1.17 11.44
CA GLY A 23 -23.58 0.15 11.79
C GLY A 23 -24.64 1.26 11.83
N LEU A 24 -25.61 1.23 10.90
CA LEU A 24 -26.69 2.22 10.85
C LEU A 24 -27.86 1.89 11.80
N SER A 25 -27.93 0.67 12.35
CA SER A 25 -28.90 0.30 13.38
C SER A 25 -28.51 0.75 14.78
N ARG A 26 -27.25 1.13 14.99
CA ARG A 26 -26.77 1.60 16.30
C ARG A 26 -27.25 3.03 16.62
N GLY A 27 -27.28 3.38 17.90
CA GLY A 27 -27.58 4.77 18.31
C GLY A 27 -26.62 5.78 17.68
N GLN A 28 -25.33 5.55 17.79
CA GLN A 28 -24.31 6.28 17.03
C GLN A 28 -24.04 5.57 15.72
N LYS A 29 -24.41 6.19 14.62
CA LYS A 29 -24.27 5.63 13.27
C LYS A 29 -22.80 5.59 12.84
N SER A 30 -22.34 4.46 12.32
CA SER A 30 -20.97 4.31 11.80
C SER A 30 -20.90 3.21 10.75
N ILE A 31 -19.99 3.38 9.80
CA ILE A 31 -19.64 2.35 8.82
C ILE A 31 -18.11 2.20 8.86
N PRO A 32 -17.57 0.96 8.91
CA PRO A 32 -16.14 0.75 8.94
C PRO A 32 -15.45 1.39 7.73
N PRO A 33 -14.37 2.19 7.93
CA PRO A 33 -13.71 2.94 6.86
C PRO A 33 -13.07 2.06 5.79
N LYS A 34 -12.80 0.78 6.06
CA LYS A 34 -12.25 -0.15 5.08
C LYS A 34 -13.06 -0.23 3.78
N PHE A 35 -14.36 0.06 3.82
CA PHE A 35 -15.24 0.04 2.66
C PHE A 35 -15.06 1.24 1.72
N PHE A 36 -14.24 2.23 2.10
CA PHE A 36 -13.81 3.30 1.19
C PHE A 36 -12.61 2.90 0.32
N TYR A 37 -11.98 1.75 0.58
CA TYR A 37 -10.75 1.31 -0.08
C TYR A 37 -11.00 0.15 -1.07
N ASP A 38 -12.11 0.22 -1.80
CA ASP A 38 -12.26 -0.55 -3.04
C ASP A 38 -11.35 0.04 -4.14
N GLU A 39 -11.32 -0.54 -5.32
CA GLU A 39 -10.48 -0.05 -6.43
C GLU A 39 -10.74 1.42 -6.75
N ARG A 40 -12.02 1.83 -6.79
CA ARG A 40 -12.40 3.22 -7.06
C ARG A 40 -11.98 4.16 -5.92
N GLY A 41 -12.23 3.74 -4.69
CA GLY A 41 -11.86 4.51 -3.49
C GLY A 41 -10.35 4.69 -3.37
N SER A 42 -9.58 3.65 -3.67
CA SER A 42 -8.11 3.71 -3.69
C SER A 42 -7.61 4.73 -4.71
N ARG A 43 -8.17 4.74 -5.93
CA ARG A 43 -7.84 5.75 -6.95
C ARG A 43 -8.22 7.17 -6.54
N LEU A 44 -9.39 7.33 -5.87
CA LEU A 44 -9.82 8.63 -5.34
C LEU A 44 -8.88 9.11 -4.22
N PHE A 45 -8.37 8.19 -3.39
CA PHE A 45 -7.41 8.54 -2.36
C PHE A 45 -6.08 9.02 -2.96
N ASP A 46 -5.62 8.42 -4.05
CA ASP A 46 -4.45 8.92 -4.79
C ASP A 46 -4.65 10.38 -5.23
N VAL A 47 -5.84 10.72 -5.76
CA VAL A 47 -6.18 12.10 -6.14
C VAL A 47 -6.21 13.04 -4.92
N ILE A 48 -6.71 12.57 -3.77
CA ILE A 48 -6.68 13.33 -2.51
C ILE A 48 -5.24 13.61 -2.08
N CYS A 49 -4.34 12.63 -2.22
CA CYS A 49 -2.92 12.78 -1.88
C CYS A 49 -2.17 13.83 -2.72
N GLU A 50 -2.74 14.24 -3.86
CA GLU A 50 -2.20 15.30 -4.73
C GLU A 50 -2.74 16.70 -4.39
N GLN A 51 -3.76 16.79 -3.51
CA GLN A 51 -4.34 18.09 -3.16
C GLN A 51 -3.43 18.87 -2.21
N PRO A 52 -3.27 20.20 -2.42
CA PRO A 52 -2.43 21.04 -1.56
C PRO A 52 -2.87 21.04 -0.09
N GLU A 53 -4.17 20.92 0.15
CA GLU A 53 -4.76 20.91 1.49
C GLU A 53 -4.44 19.63 2.26
N TYR A 54 -4.20 18.53 1.55
CA TYR A 54 -3.80 17.25 2.15
C TYR A 54 -2.29 17.08 2.11
N TYR A 55 -1.59 17.96 2.83
CA TYR A 55 -0.12 18.05 2.83
C TYR A 55 0.66 16.84 3.38
N PRO A 56 0.13 15.94 4.27
CA PRO A 56 0.94 14.89 4.88
C PRO A 56 1.69 13.99 3.88
N PRO A 57 1.08 13.52 2.76
CA PRO A 57 1.80 12.70 1.78
C PRO A 57 2.98 13.43 1.12
N SER A 58 2.85 14.74 0.89
CA SER A 58 3.92 15.54 0.27
C SER A 58 5.10 15.72 1.23
N VAL A 59 4.82 15.95 2.52
CA VAL A 59 5.85 16.04 3.58
C VAL A 59 6.53 14.70 3.77
N GLU A 60 5.76 13.61 3.87
CA GLU A 60 6.29 12.25 4.03
C GLU A 60 7.22 11.87 2.87
N ARG A 61 6.79 12.08 1.61
CA ARG A 61 7.63 11.84 0.42
C ARG A 61 8.95 12.59 0.49
N ARG A 62 8.91 13.88 0.86
CA ARG A 62 10.12 14.69 1.00
C ARG A 62 11.05 14.15 2.09
N MET A 63 10.50 13.78 3.25
CA MET A 63 11.28 13.20 4.34
C MET A 63 11.92 11.88 3.94
N LEU A 64 11.15 10.95 3.35
CA LEU A 64 11.67 9.65 2.90
C LEU A 64 12.76 9.81 1.85
N SER A 65 12.59 10.72 0.90
CA SER A 65 13.61 11.01 -0.11
C SER A 65 14.91 11.56 0.50
N GLN A 66 14.81 12.41 1.53
CA GLN A 66 15.98 12.98 2.20
C GLN A 66 16.68 11.99 3.13
N LEU A 67 15.91 11.13 3.80
CA LEU A 67 16.39 10.24 4.85
C LEU A 67 16.67 8.80 4.38
N ALA A 68 16.41 8.49 3.10
CA ALA A 68 16.56 7.12 2.57
C ALA A 68 17.95 6.50 2.88
N GLY A 69 19.01 7.28 2.75
CA GLY A 69 20.38 6.84 3.07
C GLY A 69 20.59 6.58 4.56
N GLU A 70 20.05 7.42 5.43
CA GLU A 70 20.13 7.24 6.89
C GLU A 70 19.32 6.00 7.33
N ILE A 71 18.13 5.81 6.75
CA ILE A 71 17.31 4.62 7.00
C ILE A 71 18.08 3.36 6.60
N ALA A 72 18.72 3.38 5.41
CA ALA A 72 19.50 2.24 4.95
C ALA A 72 20.72 1.97 5.85
N ALA A 73 21.37 3.02 6.34
CA ALA A 73 22.50 2.88 7.28
C ALA A 73 22.09 2.24 8.62
N LEU A 74 20.88 2.58 9.11
CA LEU A 74 20.36 2.05 10.37
C LEU A 74 19.78 0.64 10.25
N THR A 75 19.04 0.34 9.18
CA THR A 75 18.34 -0.94 8.99
C THR A 75 19.21 -2.00 8.31
N GLY A 76 20.23 -1.58 7.59
CA GLY A 76 21.02 -2.39 6.66
C GLY A 76 20.31 -2.60 5.33
N THR A 77 21.09 -2.99 4.33
CA THR A 77 20.59 -3.36 2.99
C THR A 77 20.23 -4.85 2.90
N GLY A 78 19.55 -5.27 1.83
CA GLY A 78 19.25 -6.70 1.57
C GLY A 78 18.23 -7.31 2.55
N ARG A 79 17.46 -6.50 3.25
CA ARG A 79 16.38 -6.96 4.14
C ARG A 79 15.11 -7.18 3.36
N ILE A 80 14.14 -7.90 3.94
CA ILE A 80 12.78 -7.95 3.42
C ILE A 80 12.08 -6.65 3.84
N LEU A 81 11.52 -5.94 2.87
CA LEU A 81 10.75 -4.73 3.09
C LEU A 81 9.26 -5.07 3.07
N ILE A 82 8.54 -4.79 4.15
CA ILE A 82 7.11 -5.06 4.30
C ILE A 82 6.38 -3.73 4.47
N GLU A 83 5.35 -3.50 3.66
CA GLU A 83 4.54 -2.27 3.71
C GLU A 83 3.05 -2.61 3.85
N PRO A 84 2.48 -2.56 5.07
CA PRO A 84 1.03 -2.64 5.27
C PRO A 84 0.34 -1.37 4.74
N GLY A 85 -0.73 -1.55 3.95
CA GLY A 85 -1.42 -0.42 3.31
C GLY A 85 -0.59 0.21 2.21
N ALA A 86 0.02 -0.61 1.34
CA ALA A 86 0.96 -0.16 0.32
C ALA A 86 0.36 0.83 -0.69
N GLY A 87 -0.96 0.78 -0.92
CA GLY A 87 -1.64 1.67 -1.85
C GLY A 87 -0.97 1.68 -3.22
N SER A 88 -0.59 2.86 -3.72
CA SER A 88 0.11 3.05 -5.01
C SER A 88 1.59 2.64 -4.98
N ALA A 89 2.13 2.21 -3.85
CA ALA A 89 3.57 1.96 -3.62
C ALA A 89 4.47 3.15 -4.02
N ALA A 90 3.94 4.37 -3.99
CA ALA A 90 4.70 5.56 -4.35
C ALA A 90 5.83 5.85 -3.34
N LYS A 91 5.62 5.55 -2.07
CA LYS A 91 6.58 5.79 -1.00
C LYS A 91 7.75 4.83 -1.04
N VAL A 92 7.49 3.55 -1.27
CA VAL A 92 8.55 2.54 -1.32
C VAL A 92 9.58 2.83 -2.42
N ARG A 93 9.14 3.36 -3.56
CA ARG A 93 10.03 3.73 -4.67
C ARG A 93 11.16 4.67 -4.24
N LEU A 94 10.90 5.55 -3.28
CA LEU A 94 11.90 6.49 -2.74
C LEU A 94 13.00 5.79 -1.91
N LEU A 95 12.74 4.58 -1.46
CA LEU A 95 13.61 3.82 -0.57
C LEU A 95 14.37 2.69 -1.29
N LEU A 96 13.86 2.19 -2.43
CA LEU A 96 14.36 0.97 -3.07
C LEU A 96 15.83 1.04 -3.43
N ASP A 97 16.30 2.17 -3.95
CA ASP A 97 17.70 2.32 -4.36
C ASP A 97 18.66 2.34 -3.17
N ALA A 98 18.24 2.94 -2.07
CA ALA A 98 19.06 3.01 -0.84
C ALA A 98 19.04 1.69 -0.07
N LEU A 99 17.86 1.08 0.09
CA LEU A 99 17.69 -0.14 0.89
C LEU A 99 18.12 -1.41 0.16
N ARG A 100 17.98 -1.44 -1.18
CA ARG A 100 18.23 -2.64 -2.01
C ARG A 100 17.66 -3.90 -1.36
N PRO A 101 16.33 -3.96 -1.09
CA PRO A 101 15.75 -5.07 -0.36
C PRO A 101 15.87 -6.39 -1.13
N ALA A 102 16.03 -7.50 -0.38
CA ALA A 102 16.05 -8.84 -0.96
C ALA A 102 14.67 -9.26 -1.49
N ALA A 103 13.61 -8.71 -0.91
CA ALA A 103 12.23 -8.85 -1.38
C ALA A 103 11.37 -7.69 -0.86
N PHE A 104 10.30 -7.37 -1.58
CA PHE A 104 9.26 -6.43 -1.17
C PHE A 104 7.93 -7.15 -0.96
N VAL A 105 7.27 -6.86 0.15
CA VAL A 105 5.98 -7.45 0.51
C VAL A 105 4.95 -6.33 0.70
N PRO A 106 4.36 -5.82 -0.39
CA PRO A 106 3.23 -4.91 -0.28
C PRO A 106 1.99 -5.65 0.21
N MET A 107 1.31 -5.07 1.19
CA MET A 107 0.06 -5.60 1.72
C MET A 107 -1.06 -4.58 1.56
N ASP A 108 -2.21 -5.00 1.04
CA ASP A 108 -3.39 -4.13 0.90
C ASP A 108 -4.68 -4.95 0.90
N ILE A 109 -5.78 -4.34 1.31
CA ILE A 109 -7.11 -4.97 1.32
C ILE A 109 -7.79 -4.95 -0.06
N SER A 110 -7.31 -4.11 -0.99
CA SER A 110 -7.82 -3.99 -2.35
C SER A 110 -6.99 -4.84 -3.30
N PHE A 111 -7.37 -6.11 -3.50
CA PHE A 111 -6.59 -7.07 -4.27
C PHE A 111 -6.34 -6.62 -5.72
N ASP A 112 -7.38 -6.16 -6.43
CA ASP A 112 -7.24 -5.75 -7.83
C ASP A 112 -6.34 -4.53 -7.99
N TYR A 113 -6.44 -3.57 -7.07
CA TYR A 113 -5.57 -2.41 -7.03
C TYR A 113 -4.13 -2.81 -6.72
N LEU A 114 -3.92 -3.60 -5.67
CA LEU A 114 -2.60 -4.13 -5.27
C LEU A 114 -1.94 -4.89 -6.41
N LYS A 115 -2.72 -5.72 -7.14
CA LYS A 115 -2.24 -6.49 -8.28
C LYS A 115 -1.71 -5.58 -9.39
N SER A 116 -2.46 -4.53 -9.76
CA SER A 116 -2.01 -3.59 -10.78
C SER A 116 -0.71 -2.89 -10.38
N VAL A 117 -0.64 -2.40 -9.14
CA VAL A 117 0.53 -1.71 -8.58
C VAL A 117 1.76 -2.63 -8.52
N ALA A 118 1.59 -3.87 -8.05
CA ALA A 118 2.68 -4.84 -7.97
C ALA A 118 3.23 -5.20 -9.37
N MET A 119 2.36 -5.30 -10.37
CA MET A 119 2.77 -5.56 -11.76
C MET A 119 3.55 -4.38 -12.36
N ASP A 120 3.14 -3.15 -12.07
CA ASP A 120 3.86 -1.96 -12.54
C ASP A 120 5.22 -1.86 -11.85
N LEU A 121 5.27 -2.07 -10.54
CA LEU A 121 6.53 -2.09 -9.78
C LEU A 121 7.51 -3.14 -10.31
N ALA A 122 7.01 -4.33 -10.67
CA ALA A 122 7.84 -5.41 -11.20
C ALA A 122 8.44 -5.10 -12.58
N ARG A 123 7.74 -4.30 -13.40
CA ARG A 123 8.30 -3.82 -14.69
C ARG A 123 9.37 -2.76 -14.45
N GLU A 124 9.14 -1.87 -13.48
CA GLU A 124 10.03 -0.77 -13.13
C GLU A 124 11.30 -1.28 -12.42
N TYR A 125 11.15 -2.31 -11.56
CA TYR A 125 12.24 -2.92 -10.77
C TYR A 125 12.34 -4.43 -11.02
N PRO A 126 12.86 -4.88 -12.19
CA PRO A 126 12.94 -6.31 -12.53
C PRO A 126 13.80 -7.15 -11.58
N TRP A 127 14.69 -6.48 -10.86
CA TRP A 127 15.59 -7.11 -9.89
C TRP A 127 14.93 -7.41 -8.54
N LEU A 128 13.72 -6.86 -8.27
CA LEU A 128 13.07 -6.91 -6.96
C LEU A 128 12.00 -8.02 -6.91
N PRO A 129 12.25 -9.13 -6.20
CA PRO A 129 11.20 -10.09 -5.90
C PRO A 129 10.07 -9.41 -5.11
N THR A 130 8.85 -9.50 -5.60
CA THR A 130 7.67 -8.85 -4.99
C THR A 130 6.62 -9.90 -4.62
N HIS A 131 6.21 -9.91 -3.36
CA HIS A 131 5.18 -10.81 -2.84
C HIS A 131 3.97 -9.98 -2.39
N ALA A 132 3.02 -9.76 -3.29
CA ALA A 132 1.81 -8.97 -3.01
C ALA A 132 0.82 -9.80 -2.18
N VAL A 133 0.42 -9.28 -1.02
CA VAL A 133 -0.41 -9.98 -0.02
C VAL A 133 -1.72 -9.23 0.21
N CYS A 134 -2.86 -9.94 0.06
CA CYS A 134 -4.20 -9.43 0.35
C CYS A 134 -4.90 -10.29 1.41
#